data_936c3033e8fc781b74d37d624c645ccb
#
_entry.id   936c3033e8fc781b74d37d624c645ccb
#
_cell.length_a   1.000
_cell.length_b   1.000
_cell.length_c   1.000
_cell.angle_alpha   90.00
_cell.angle_beta   90.00
_cell.angle_gamma   90.00
#
_symmetry.space_group_name_H-M   'P 1'
#
loop_
_entity.id
_entity.type
_entity.pdbx_description
1 polymer ?
#
loop_
_entity_poly.entity_id
_entity_poly.type
_entity_poly.pdbx_seq_one_letter_code
_entity_poly.pdbx_strand_id
1 'polypeptide(L)'
;IYKGISKLIIIDVSLDREKDNPQLIFESLNSTGLELTQADLIRNYILMGLEKQKQEEIYKNYWYPMEKSFGHSENSALFDRFMRDYLTIKLGKIPTIREIYSEFRLYSAKFKEIKDIVEDIFEFSKYYVNIALEKEPDTDIKKAFVDINELKVDVSYPFILNVYQD
;
A
#
# COMPACT_ATOMS: atom_id res chain seq x y z
N ILE A 1 31.83 12.09 -8.14
CA ILE A 1 30.63 12.60 -7.43
C ILE A 1 30.31 14.02 -7.88
N TYR A 2 31.20 15.02 -7.76
CA TYR A 2 30.92 16.43 -8.14
C TYR A 2 30.50 16.59 -9.62
N LYS A 3 31.15 15.91 -10.57
CA LYS A 3 30.78 15.95 -11.98
C LYS A 3 29.39 15.32 -12.28
N GLY A 4 28.87 14.48 -11.41
CA GLY A 4 27.50 13.93 -11.52
C GLY A 4 26.45 14.94 -11.03
N ILE A 5 26.74 15.61 -9.91
CA ILE A 5 25.85 16.63 -9.32
C ILE A 5 25.64 17.80 -10.29
N SER A 6 26.69 18.25 -10.99
CA SER A 6 26.59 19.33 -11.96
C SER A 6 25.77 19.01 -13.23
N LYS A 7 25.37 17.76 -13.40
CA LYS A 7 24.51 17.30 -14.50
C LYS A 7 23.07 17.08 -14.09
N LEU A 8 22.73 17.25 -12.80
CA LEU A 8 21.37 17.16 -12.30
C LEU A 8 20.57 18.36 -12.79
N ILE A 9 19.46 18.08 -13.43
CA ILE A 9 18.44 19.06 -13.77
C ILE A 9 17.34 18.90 -12.72
N ILE A 10 17.09 19.96 -11.97
CA ILE A 10 16.00 20.01 -10.98
C ILE A 10 14.89 20.86 -11.59
N ILE A 11 13.71 20.29 -11.66
CA ILE A 11 12.50 20.99 -12.07
C ILE A 11 11.69 21.22 -10.79
N ASP A 12 11.51 22.48 -10.43
CA ASP A 12 10.62 22.88 -9.34
C ASP A 12 9.26 23.28 -9.93
N VAL A 13 8.20 22.60 -9.54
CA VAL A 13 6.83 22.85 -10.00
C VAL A 13 6.02 23.33 -8.82
N SER A 14 5.69 24.61 -8.80
CA SER A 14 4.78 25.18 -7.81
C SER A 14 3.35 24.97 -8.24
N LEU A 15 2.55 24.32 -7.40
CA LEU A 15 1.13 24.05 -7.65
C LEU A 15 0.25 25.09 -6.97
N ASP A 16 -0.74 25.60 -7.69
CA ASP A 16 -1.81 26.44 -7.17
C ASP A 16 -2.95 25.55 -6.64
N ARG A 17 -3.15 25.51 -5.33
CA ARG A 17 -4.15 24.66 -4.67
C ARG A 17 -5.59 24.88 -5.17
N GLU A 18 -5.88 26.07 -5.70
CA GLU A 18 -7.22 26.39 -6.19
C GLU A 18 -7.46 26.00 -7.65
N LYS A 19 -6.38 25.83 -8.45
CA LYS A 19 -6.45 25.60 -9.90
C LYS A 19 -5.90 24.24 -10.31
N ASP A 20 -4.89 23.77 -9.61
CA ASP A 20 -4.17 22.56 -9.99
C ASP A 20 -4.67 21.36 -9.19
N ASN A 21 -4.78 20.22 -9.85
CA ASN A 21 -5.04 18.95 -9.18
C ASN A 21 -3.69 18.23 -8.94
N PRO A 22 -3.15 18.26 -7.70
CA PRO A 22 -1.85 17.67 -7.39
C PRO A 22 -1.79 16.19 -7.76
N GLN A 23 -2.91 15.47 -7.61
CA GLN A 23 -2.99 14.05 -7.91
C GLN A 23 -2.82 13.74 -9.39
N LEU A 24 -3.48 14.50 -10.28
CA LEU A 24 -3.34 14.33 -11.72
C LEU A 24 -1.93 14.65 -12.21
N ILE A 25 -1.33 15.69 -11.65
CA ILE A 25 0.05 16.08 -11.97
C ILE A 25 1.03 14.99 -11.52
N PHE A 26 0.86 14.47 -10.30
CA PHE A 26 1.67 13.38 -9.78
C PHE A 26 1.55 12.12 -10.65
N GLU A 27 0.35 11.72 -11.01
CA GLU A 27 0.10 10.56 -11.90
C GLU A 27 0.75 10.75 -13.27
N SER A 28 0.65 11.96 -13.84
CA SER A 28 1.27 12.31 -15.13
C SER A 28 2.79 12.25 -15.08
N LEU A 29 3.41 12.82 -14.04
CA LEU A 29 4.86 12.80 -13.87
C LEU A 29 5.38 11.37 -13.63
N ASN A 30 4.63 10.57 -12.88
CA ASN A 30 5.01 9.18 -12.60
C ASN A 30 5.00 8.30 -13.85
N SER A 31 4.12 8.59 -14.81
CA SER A 31 4.04 7.84 -16.07
C SER A 31 5.27 8.02 -16.98
N THR A 32 6.10 9.03 -16.72
CA THR A 32 7.28 9.37 -17.53
C THR A 32 8.62 9.09 -16.84
N GLY A 33 8.61 8.66 -15.58
CA GLY A 33 9.79 8.44 -14.74
C GLY A 33 10.01 6.97 -14.32
N LEU A 34 10.69 6.80 -13.19
CA LEU A 34 10.81 5.50 -12.53
C LEU A 34 9.44 5.14 -11.97
N GLU A 35 8.87 4.02 -12.40
CA GLU A 35 7.56 3.58 -11.95
C GLU A 35 7.55 3.39 -10.42
N LEU A 36 6.65 4.06 -9.75
CA LEU A 36 6.37 3.83 -8.34
C LEU A 36 5.62 2.50 -8.17
N THR A 37 5.79 1.88 -7.00
CA THR A 37 4.99 0.71 -6.65
C THR A 37 3.51 1.09 -6.49
N GLN A 38 2.62 0.11 -6.56
CA GLN A 38 1.19 0.36 -6.36
C GLN A 38 0.91 0.87 -4.94
N ALA A 39 1.64 0.36 -3.95
CA ALA A 39 1.57 0.83 -2.57
C ALA A 39 2.01 2.30 -2.44
N ASP A 40 3.07 2.72 -3.15
CA ASP A 40 3.50 4.12 -3.17
C ASP A 40 2.45 5.05 -3.77
N LEU A 41 1.82 4.62 -4.87
CA LEU A 41 0.73 5.37 -5.51
C LEU A 41 -0.46 5.53 -4.55
N ILE A 42 -0.84 4.47 -3.85
CA ILE A 42 -1.91 4.48 -2.85
C ILE A 42 -1.54 5.41 -1.68
N ARG A 43 -0.33 5.29 -1.13
CA ARG A 43 0.16 6.19 -0.07
C ARG A 43 0.02 7.65 -0.47
N ASN A 44 0.52 7.98 -1.63
CA ASN A 44 0.50 9.36 -2.12
C ASN A 44 -0.94 9.86 -2.33
N TYR A 45 -1.81 9.02 -2.89
CA TYR A 45 -3.24 9.35 -3.03
C TYR A 45 -3.90 9.64 -1.67
N ILE A 46 -3.66 8.80 -0.66
CA ILE A 46 -4.20 8.98 0.70
C ILE A 46 -3.71 10.29 1.30
N LEU A 47 -2.41 10.57 1.20
CA LEU A 47 -1.80 11.69 1.90
C LEU A 47 -2.01 13.04 1.20
N MET A 48 -1.98 13.09 -0.13
CA MET A 48 -2.07 14.34 -0.89
C MET A 48 -3.39 15.09 -0.71
N GLY A 49 -4.49 14.39 -0.42
CA GLY A 49 -5.80 15.00 -0.19
C GLY A 49 -6.02 15.60 1.19
N LEU A 50 -5.05 15.47 2.10
CA LEU A 50 -5.23 15.80 3.51
C LEU A 50 -4.48 17.08 3.92
N GLU A 51 -4.98 17.73 4.99
CA GLU A 51 -4.24 18.78 5.67
C GLU A 51 -3.00 18.21 6.37
N LYS A 52 -1.96 19.05 6.52
CA LYS A 52 -0.64 18.63 7.02
C LYS A 52 -0.68 17.86 8.34
N GLN A 53 -1.52 18.28 9.29
CA GLN A 53 -1.63 17.59 10.58
C GLN A 53 -2.20 16.18 10.42
N LYS A 54 -3.27 16.03 9.61
CA LYS A 54 -3.88 14.74 9.31
C LYS A 54 -2.95 13.84 8.49
N GLN A 55 -2.17 14.41 7.56
CA GLN A 55 -1.13 13.67 6.84
C GLN A 55 -0.11 13.05 7.78
N GLU A 56 0.42 13.86 8.73
CA GLU A 56 1.41 13.39 9.69
C GLU A 56 0.83 12.32 10.63
N GLU A 57 -0.42 12.50 11.09
CA GLU A 57 -1.11 11.55 11.94
C GLU A 57 -1.26 10.19 11.23
N ILE A 58 -1.85 10.19 10.02
CA ILE A 58 -2.09 8.96 9.26
C ILE A 58 -0.78 8.28 8.89
N TYR A 59 0.22 9.05 8.44
CA TYR A 59 1.51 8.47 8.08
C TYR A 59 2.19 7.83 9.28
N LYS A 60 2.31 8.54 10.41
CA LYS A 60 3.03 8.06 11.62
C LYS A 60 2.33 6.91 12.32
N ASN A 61 1.00 6.94 12.39
CA ASN A 61 0.25 5.98 13.20
C ASN A 61 -0.14 4.72 12.44
N TYR A 62 -0.26 4.80 11.11
CA TYR A 62 -0.74 3.68 10.30
C TYR A 62 0.22 3.31 9.17
N TRP A 63 0.51 4.24 8.25
CA TRP A 63 1.24 3.89 7.02
C TRP A 63 2.69 3.48 7.28
N TYR A 64 3.44 4.29 8.02
CA TYR A 64 4.83 4.00 8.36
C TYR A 64 5.01 2.68 9.15
N PRO A 65 4.18 2.36 10.16
CA PRO A 65 4.21 1.04 10.80
C PRO A 65 3.95 -0.12 9.82
N MET A 66 3.05 0.04 8.85
CA MET A 66 2.85 -0.97 7.79
C MET A 66 4.12 -1.14 6.96
N GLU A 67 4.66 -0.07 6.37
CA GLU A 67 5.90 -0.13 5.59
C GLU A 67 7.03 -0.81 6.37
N LYS A 68 7.17 -0.46 7.65
CA LYS A 68 8.18 -1.07 8.51
C LYS A 68 7.94 -2.57 8.73
N SER A 69 6.70 -3.00 8.91
CA SER A 69 6.35 -4.41 9.15
C SER A 69 6.61 -5.29 7.93
N PHE A 70 6.45 -4.74 6.72
CA PHE A 70 6.76 -5.40 5.44
C PHE A 70 8.25 -5.38 5.07
N GLY A 71 9.11 -4.60 5.79
CA GLY A 71 10.57 -4.58 5.57
C GLY A 71 11.05 -3.52 4.59
N HIS A 72 10.41 -2.36 4.54
CA HIS A 72 10.77 -1.22 3.67
C HIS A 72 10.95 -1.59 2.18
N SER A 73 11.86 -0.89 1.50
CA SER A 73 12.08 -1.00 0.04
C SER A 73 12.48 -2.40 -0.48
N GLU A 74 12.99 -3.26 0.38
CA GLU A 74 13.43 -4.60 -0.02
C GLU A 74 12.26 -5.54 -0.36
N ASN A 75 11.07 -5.27 0.20
CA ASN A 75 9.87 -6.08 0.02
C ASN A 75 8.67 -5.28 -0.54
N SER A 76 8.90 -4.26 -1.34
CA SER A 76 7.84 -3.47 -1.96
C SER A 76 6.82 -4.33 -2.73
N ALA A 77 7.29 -5.39 -3.38
CA ALA A 77 6.44 -6.35 -4.08
C ALA A 77 5.49 -7.11 -3.12
N LEU A 78 5.89 -7.32 -1.86
CA LEU A 78 5.03 -7.97 -0.86
C LEU A 78 3.91 -7.04 -0.42
N PHE A 79 4.19 -5.75 -0.28
CA PHE A 79 3.16 -4.77 0.05
C PHE A 79 2.14 -4.61 -1.10
N ASP A 80 2.59 -4.58 -2.36
CA ASP A 80 1.68 -4.59 -3.51
C ASP A 80 0.80 -5.85 -3.54
N ARG A 81 1.35 -7.02 -3.23
CA ARG A 81 0.58 -8.26 -3.10
C ARG A 81 -0.45 -8.18 -1.98
N PHE A 82 -0.07 -7.68 -0.81
CA PHE A 82 -0.99 -7.43 0.28
C PHE A 82 -2.15 -6.55 -0.17
N MET A 83 -1.89 -5.43 -0.82
CA MET A 83 -2.93 -4.53 -1.31
C MET A 83 -3.86 -5.20 -2.33
N ARG A 84 -3.31 -6.06 -3.20
CA ARG A 84 -4.12 -6.87 -4.12
C ARG A 84 -5.05 -7.82 -3.35
N ASP A 85 -4.52 -8.53 -2.38
CA ASP A 85 -5.27 -9.56 -1.63
C ASP A 85 -6.33 -8.91 -0.73
N TYR A 86 -6.02 -7.77 -0.10
CA TYR A 86 -6.98 -6.93 0.59
C TYR A 86 -8.14 -6.50 -0.33
N LEU A 87 -7.82 -5.93 -1.49
CA LEU A 87 -8.84 -5.51 -2.44
C LEU A 87 -9.63 -6.70 -3.00
N THR A 88 -9.03 -7.87 -3.13
CA THR A 88 -9.73 -9.10 -3.53
C THR A 88 -10.86 -9.41 -2.56
N ILE A 89 -10.60 -9.33 -1.25
CA ILE A 89 -11.61 -9.54 -0.21
C ILE A 89 -12.71 -8.46 -0.28
N LYS A 90 -12.31 -7.19 -0.36
CA LYS A 90 -13.26 -6.06 -0.31
C LYS A 90 -14.11 -5.90 -1.57
N LEU A 91 -13.61 -6.34 -2.73
CA LEU A 91 -14.28 -6.19 -4.02
C LEU A 91 -14.95 -7.49 -4.52
N GLY A 92 -14.58 -8.65 -3.96
CA GLY A 92 -15.04 -9.95 -4.47
C GLY A 92 -14.49 -10.32 -5.85
N LYS A 93 -13.43 -9.64 -6.32
CA LYS A 93 -12.72 -9.91 -7.58
C LYS A 93 -11.23 -9.72 -7.39
N ILE A 94 -10.41 -10.43 -8.17
CA ILE A 94 -8.96 -10.38 -8.10
C ILE A 94 -8.45 -9.30 -9.09
N PRO A 95 -7.95 -8.13 -8.62
CA PRO A 95 -7.33 -7.16 -9.50
C PRO A 95 -5.97 -7.65 -10.00
N THR A 96 -5.57 -7.24 -11.19
CA THR A 96 -4.19 -7.40 -11.62
C THR A 96 -3.27 -6.45 -10.84
N ILE A 97 -1.98 -6.78 -10.74
CA ILE A 97 -1.01 -5.92 -10.01
C ILE A 97 -1.03 -4.46 -10.52
N ARG A 98 -1.19 -4.26 -11.83
CA ARG A 98 -1.23 -2.92 -12.44
C ARG A 98 -2.52 -2.14 -12.16
N GLU A 99 -3.58 -2.83 -11.76
CA GLU A 99 -4.89 -2.23 -11.49
C GLU A 99 -5.12 -1.91 -10.00
N ILE A 100 -4.23 -2.34 -9.11
CA ILE A 100 -4.39 -2.18 -7.65
C ILE A 100 -4.71 -0.73 -7.29
N TYR A 101 -3.93 0.21 -7.78
CA TYR A 101 -4.13 1.64 -7.50
C TYR A 101 -5.47 2.17 -8.02
N SER A 102 -5.83 1.84 -9.26
CA SER A 102 -7.10 2.29 -9.86
C SER A 102 -8.31 1.68 -9.14
N GLU A 103 -8.25 0.41 -8.78
CA GLU A 103 -9.30 -0.26 -8.02
C GLU A 103 -9.41 0.30 -6.59
N PHE A 104 -8.26 0.60 -5.96
CA PHE A 104 -8.25 1.26 -4.65
C PHE A 104 -8.93 2.62 -4.69
N ARG A 105 -8.67 3.45 -5.69
CA ARG A 105 -9.32 4.76 -5.85
C ARG A 105 -10.84 4.63 -5.96
N LEU A 106 -11.32 3.68 -6.77
CA LEU A 106 -12.76 3.43 -6.91
C LEU A 106 -13.38 2.90 -5.61
N TYR A 107 -12.65 2.06 -4.89
CA TYR A 107 -13.10 1.53 -3.60
C TYR A 107 -13.14 2.62 -2.53
N SER A 108 -12.08 3.41 -2.40
CA SER A 108 -11.95 4.45 -1.39
C SER A 108 -12.99 5.57 -1.53
N ALA A 109 -13.47 5.84 -2.74
CA ALA A 109 -14.51 6.83 -3.00
C ALA A 109 -15.85 6.50 -2.32
N LYS A 110 -16.05 5.28 -1.82
CA LYS A 110 -17.25 4.87 -1.07
C LYS A 110 -17.21 5.30 0.41
N PHE A 111 -16.04 5.67 0.91
CA PHE A 111 -15.84 6.09 2.29
C PHE A 111 -15.97 7.61 2.43
N LYS A 112 -16.54 8.05 3.56
CA LYS A 112 -16.63 9.48 3.87
C LYS A 112 -15.30 10.04 4.36
N GLU A 113 -14.60 9.27 5.17
CA GLU A 113 -13.29 9.62 5.74
C GLU A 113 -12.23 8.63 5.26
N ILE A 114 -11.14 9.17 4.73
CA ILE A 114 -10.01 8.33 4.28
C ILE A 114 -9.37 7.57 5.44
N LYS A 115 -9.51 8.06 6.65
CA LYS A 115 -9.00 7.44 7.86
C LYS A 115 -9.60 6.05 8.09
N ASP A 116 -10.90 5.90 7.88
CA ASP A 116 -11.61 4.63 8.12
C ASP A 116 -11.02 3.49 7.26
N ILE A 117 -10.74 3.77 5.98
CA ILE A 117 -10.14 2.76 5.11
C ILE A 117 -8.68 2.50 5.47
N VAL A 118 -7.93 3.51 5.93
CA VAL A 118 -6.54 3.33 6.33
C VAL A 118 -6.44 2.50 7.61
N GLU A 119 -7.33 2.68 8.56
CA GLU A 119 -7.44 1.86 9.76
C GLU A 119 -7.74 0.40 9.41
N ASP A 120 -8.70 0.17 8.52
CA ASP A 120 -9.05 -1.18 8.05
C ASP A 120 -7.86 -1.85 7.35
N ILE A 121 -7.16 -1.15 6.44
CA ILE A 121 -5.94 -1.66 5.80
C ILE A 121 -4.87 -1.99 6.84
N PHE A 122 -4.69 -1.13 7.85
CA PHE A 122 -3.70 -1.33 8.90
C PHE A 122 -3.96 -2.60 9.71
N GLU A 123 -5.22 -2.86 10.08
CA GLU A 123 -5.58 -4.10 10.77
C GLU A 123 -5.31 -5.34 9.88
N PHE A 124 -5.77 -5.33 8.64
CA PHE A 124 -5.50 -6.42 7.70
C PHE A 124 -4.00 -6.65 7.46
N SER A 125 -3.20 -5.58 7.48
CA SER A 125 -1.75 -5.69 7.31
C SER A 125 -1.07 -6.51 8.40
N LYS A 126 -1.56 -6.44 9.63
CA LYS A 126 -1.03 -7.21 10.76
C LYS A 126 -1.26 -8.71 10.54
N TYR A 127 -2.47 -9.08 10.14
CA TYR A 127 -2.79 -10.47 9.81
C TYR A 127 -1.96 -10.97 8.62
N TYR A 128 -1.85 -10.16 7.57
CA TYR A 128 -1.06 -10.53 6.40
C TYR A 128 0.41 -10.76 6.72
N VAL A 129 1.00 -9.92 7.57
CA VAL A 129 2.38 -10.06 8.05
C VAL A 129 2.56 -11.36 8.84
N ASN A 130 1.58 -11.74 9.66
CA ASN A 130 1.63 -13.02 10.38
C ASN A 130 1.64 -14.21 9.42
N ILE A 131 0.82 -14.17 8.36
CA ILE A 131 0.75 -15.23 7.35
C ILE A 131 2.02 -15.24 6.50
N ALA A 132 2.34 -14.13 5.84
CA ALA A 132 3.37 -14.06 4.80
C ALA A 132 4.81 -14.07 5.36
N LEU A 133 5.01 -13.56 6.58
CA LEU A 133 6.32 -13.46 7.23
C LEU A 133 6.43 -14.36 8.47
N GLU A 134 5.47 -15.28 8.67
CA GLU A 134 5.47 -16.31 9.71
C GLU A 134 5.65 -15.73 11.13
N LYS A 135 5.03 -14.56 11.36
CA LYS A 135 5.12 -13.83 12.64
C LYS A 135 3.99 -14.15 13.59
N GLU A 136 3.20 -15.19 13.30
CA GLU A 136 2.12 -15.65 14.17
C GLU A 136 2.65 -16.13 15.51
N PRO A 137 2.11 -15.64 16.63
CA PRO A 137 2.54 -16.06 17.98
C PRO A 137 2.04 -17.45 18.37
N ASP A 138 0.88 -17.89 17.88
CA ASP A 138 0.38 -19.25 18.11
C ASP A 138 1.19 -20.26 17.29
N THR A 139 1.74 -21.25 17.95
CA THR A 139 2.65 -22.23 17.35
C THR A 139 2.00 -23.14 16.33
N ASP A 140 0.73 -23.52 16.53
CA ASP A 140 0.02 -24.44 15.63
C ASP A 140 -0.44 -23.71 14.38
N ILE A 141 -0.97 -22.49 14.53
CA ILE A 141 -1.33 -21.62 13.42
C ILE A 141 -0.10 -21.22 12.62
N LYS A 142 0.99 -20.85 13.30
CA LYS A 142 2.26 -20.53 12.64
C LYS A 142 2.76 -21.68 11.78
N LYS A 143 2.71 -22.92 12.30
CA LYS A 143 3.11 -24.10 11.54
C LYS A 143 2.29 -24.26 10.27
N ALA A 144 0.98 -24.06 10.35
CA ALA A 144 0.11 -24.10 9.18
C ALA A 144 0.49 -23.02 8.15
N PHE A 145 0.86 -21.80 8.59
CA PHE A 145 1.33 -20.73 7.68
C PHE A 145 2.66 -21.07 7.03
N VAL A 146 3.61 -21.66 7.79
CA VAL A 146 4.88 -22.15 7.23
C VAL A 146 4.61 -23.18 6.14
N ASP A 147 3.76 -24.19 6.42
CA ASP A 147 3.44 -25.23 5.45
C ASP A 147 2.82 -24.66 4.15
N ILE A 148 1.93 -23.66 4.27
CA ILE A 148 1.33 -22.96 3.12
C ILE A 148 2.39 -22.20 2.31
N ASN A 149 3.31 -21.52 3.01
CA ASN A 149 4.38 -20.73 2.39
C ASN A 149 5.40 -21.63 1.67
N GLU A 150 5.75 -22.76 2.28
CA GLU A 150 6.63 -23.76 1.65
C GLU A 150 6.01 -24.36 0.37
N LEU A 151 4.70 -24.60 0.37
CA LEU A 151 3.95 -25.06 -0.79
C LEU A 151 3.75 -23.98 -1.86
N LYS A 152 4.07 -22.71 -1.56
CA LYS A 152 3.87 -21.54 -2.45
C LYS A 152 2.42 -21.38 -2.93
N VAL A 153 1.47 -21.61 -2.03
CA VAL A 153 0.01 -21.52 -2.31
C VAL A 153 -0.51 -20.15 -1.88
N ASP A 154 0.19 -19.08 -2.25
CA ASP A 154 -0.15 -17.69 -1.93
C ASP A 154 -1.50 -17.24 -2.51
N VAL A 155 -2.03 -17.95 -3.50
CA VAL A 155 -3.40 -17.76 -4.02
C VAL A 155 -4.48 -17.97 -2.95
N SER A 156 -4.18 -18.69 -1.87
CA SER A 156 -5.08 -18.91 -0.74
C SER A 156 -5.12 -17.74 0.25
N TYR A 157 -4.17 -16.79 0.17
CA TYR A 157 -4.04 -15.70 1.14
C TYR A 157 -5.31 -14.85 1.32
N PRO A 158 -6.04 -14.44 0.27
CA PRO A 158 -7.27 -13.68 0.47
C PRO A 158 -8.31 -14.44 1.31
N PHE A 159 -8.45 -15.75 1.10
CA PHE A 159 -9.35 -16.58 1.87
C PHE A 159 -8.90 -16.69 3.33
N ILE A 160 -7.62 -17.03 3.55
CA ILE A 160 -7.05 -17.19 4.89
C ILE A 160 -7.15 -15.87 5.65
N LEU A 161 -6.79 -14.76 5.01
CA LEU A 161 -6.84 -13.42 5.59
C LEU A 161 -8.26 -13.02 6.02
N ASN A 162 -9.27 -13.40 5.23
CA ASN A 162 -10.67 -13.14 5.56
C ASN A 162 -11.16 -13.97 6.75
N VAL A 163 -10.72 -15.22 6.88
CA VAL A 163 -11.10 -16.08 7.99
C VAL A 163 -10.32 -15.79 9.27
N TYR A 164 -9.07 -15.37 9.12
CA TYR A 164 -8.16 -15.14 10.25
C TYR A 164 -8.46 -13.84 11.03
N GLN A 165 -9.22 -12.90 10.44
CA GLN A 165 -9.63 -11.68 11.13
C GLN A 165 -10.82 -11.90 12.10
N ASP A 166 -11.63 -12.98 11.92
CA ASP A 166 -12.80 -13.34 12.74
C ASP A 166 -12.37 -14.07 14.02
#